data_e188379b85ceb14b73a016efc207c0db
#
_entry.id   e188379b85ceb14b73a016efc207c0db
#
_cell.length_a   1.000
_cell.length_b   1.000
_cell.length_c   1.000
_cell.angle_alpha   90.00
_cell.angle_beta   90.00
_cell.angle_gamma   90.00
#
_symmetry.space_group_name_H-M   'P 1'
#
loop_
_entity.id
_entity.type
_entity.pdbx_description
1 polymer ?
#
loop_
_entity_poly.entity_id
_entity_poly.type
_entity_poly.pdbx_seq_one_letter_code
_entity_poly.pdbx_strand_id
1 'polypeptide(L)' 'MTPPKDRLYTAEAAKRAGISKATLLRWLKEGKVPEVARDIRGWRVFTEEEVERIREYANKISPPKTEQEAS' A
#
# COMPACT_ATOMS: atom_id res chain seq x y z
N MET A 1 3.71 24.03 -0.25
CA MET A 1 2.32 23.60 -0.14
C MET A 1 2.20 22.15 0.25
N THR A 2 1.31 21.85 1.14
CA THR A 2 1.12 20.48 1.61
C THR A 2 0.23 19.72 0.66
N PRO A 3 0.61 18.50 0.26
CA PRO A 3 -0.26 17.70 -0.61
C PRO A 3 -1.53 17.30 0.14
N PRO A 4 -2.60 17.03 -0.58
CA PRO A 4 -3.82 16.54 0.05
C PRO A 4 -3.54 15.29 0.87
N LYS A 5 -4.27 15.15 1.96
CA LYS A 5 -4.06 14.01 2.84
C LYS A 5 -4.35 12.70 2.15
N ASP A 6 -5.27 12.71 1.20
CA ASP A 6 -5.67 11.49 0.53
C ASP A 6 -4.87 11.21 -0.71
N ARG A 7 -3.72 11.88 -0.86
CA ARG A 7 -2.85 11.62 -2.00
C ARG A 7 -1.51 11.14 -1.52
N LEU A 8 -1.37 9.85 -1.50
CA LEU A 8 -0.15 9.20 -1.02
C LEU A 8 0.49 8.45 -2.17
N TYR A 9 1.81 8.51 -2.23
CA TYR A 9 2.52 7.74 -3.24
C TYR A 9 2.86 6.37 -2.70
N THR A 10 3.36 5.51 -3.57
CA THR A 10 3.54 4.10 -3.24
C THR A 10 4.34 3.88 -1.96
N ALA A 11 5.46 4.57 -1.80
CA ALA A 11 6.30 4.38 -0.62
C ALA A 11 5.56 4.75 0.65
N GLU A 12 4.85 5.86 0.62
CA GLU A 12 4.11 6.31 1.79
C GLU A 12 2.94 5.38 2.08
N ALA A 13 2.25 4.96 1.04
CA ALA A 13 1.11 4.06 1.21
C ALA A 13 1.56 2.74 1.82
N ALA A 14 2.67 2.20 1.33
CA ALA A 14 3.20 0.95 1.87
C ALA A 14 3.57 1.11 3.34
N LYS A 15 4.20 2.22 3.67
CA LYS A 15 4.60 2.49 5.04
C LYS A 15 3.39 2.53 5.96
N ARG A 16 2.33 3.21 5.53
CA ARG A 16 1.12 3.31 6.34
C ARG A 16 0.41 1.97 6.48
N ALA A 17 0.51 1.14 5.46
CA ALA A 17 -0.09 -0.19 5.50
C ALA A 17 0.77 -1.19 6.28
N GLY A 18 1.98 -0.81 6.62
CA GLY A 18 2.85 -1.70 7.38
C GLY A 18 3.55 -2.74 6.55
N ILE A 19 3.74 -2.48 5.26
CA ILE A 19 4.39 -3.42 4.36
C ILE A 19 5.48 -2.68 3.58
N SER A 20 6.33 -3.44 2.91
CA SER A 20 7.37 -2.83 2.11
C SER A 20 6.79 -2.36 0.78
N LYS A 21 7.48 -1.43 0.16
CA LYS A 21 7.08 -0.94 -1.15
C LYS A 21 7.06 -2.08 -2.17
N ALA A 22 8.06 -2.95 -2.10
CA ALA A 22 8.13 -4.09 -3.02
C ALA A 22 6.92 -5.00 -2.86
N THR A 23 6.51 -5.24 -1.63
CA THR A 23 5.34 -6.06 -1.38
C THR A 23 4.09 -5.42 -1.96
N LEU A 24 3.93 -4.13 -1.76
CA LEU A 24 2.76 -3.43 -2.27
C LEU A 24 2.72 -3.49 -3.79
N LEU A 25 3.84 -3.26 -4.45
CA LEU A 25 3.90 -3.32 -5.90
C LEU A 25 3.57 -4.71 -6.42
N ARG A 26 4.06 -5.74 -5.73
CA ARG A 26 3.76 -7.10 -6.11
C ARG A 26 2.28 -7.40 -5.98
N TRP A 27 1.67 -6.95 -4.89
CA TRP A 27 0.23 -7.17 -4.70
C TRP A 27 -0.58 -6.50 -5.78
N LEU A 28 -0.18 -5.29 -6.18
CA LEU A 28 -0.86 -4.60 -7.27
C LEU A 28 -0.71 -5.37 -8.58
N LYS A 29 0.49 -5.85 -8.83
CA LYS A 29 0.76 -6.60 -10.05
C LYS A 29 -0.03 -7.90 -10.10
N GLU A 30 -0.17 -8.56 -8.95
CA GLU A 30 -0.86 -9.83 -8.89
C GLU A 30 -2.36 -9.69 -8.73
N GLY A 31 -2.85 -8.46 -8.60
CA GLY A 31 -4.28 -8.25 -8.44
C GLY A 31 -4.80 -8.55 -7.06
N LYS A 32 -3.91 -8.65 -6.08
CA LYS A 32 -4.33 -8.93 -4.71
C LYS A 32 -5.02 -7.73 -4.08
N VAL A 33 -4.65 -6.54 -4.49
CA VAL A 33 -5.33 -5.32 -4.07
C VAL A 33 -5.74 -4.57 -5.32
N PRO A 34 -6.78 -3.73 -5.23
CA PRO A 34 -7.25 -3.01 -6.41
C PRO A 34 -6.20 -2.05 -6.94
N GLU A 35 -6.17 -1.90 -8.26
CA GLU A 35 -5.30 -0.91 -8.87
C GLU A 35 -5.77 0.48 -8.48
N VAL A 36 -4.85 1.41 -8.40
CA VAL A 36 -5.15 2.78 -7.98
C VAL A 36 -4.93 3.73 -9.13
N ALA A 37 -5.40 4.96 -8.96
CA ALA A 37 -5.22 6.00 -9.97
C ALA A 37 -3.76 6.38 -10.08
N ARG A 38 -3.43 7.01 -11.20
CA ARG A 38 -2.09 7.53 -11.43
C ARG A 38 -2.19 9.02 -11.66
N ASP A 39 -1.17 9.75 -11.22
CA ASP A 39 -1.16 11.18 -11.46
C ASP A 39 -0.67 11.46 -12.89
N ILE A 40 -0.51 12.74 -13.19
CA ILE A 40 -0.13 13.14 -14.54
C ILE A 40 1.24 12.61 -14.94
N ARG A 41 2.08 12.29 -13.96
CA ARG A 41 3.41 11.74 -14.23
C ARG A 41 3.38 10.22 -14.35
N GLY A 42 2.23 9.60 -14.15
CA GLY A 42 2.12 8.16 -14.22
C GLY A 42 2.44 7.45 -12.92
N TRP A 43 2.58 8.20 -11.84
CA TRP A 43 2.86 7.61 -10.52
C TRP A 43 1.56 7.18 -9.87
N ARG A 44 1.59 6.06 -9.19
CA ARG A 44 0.41 5.60 -8.46
C ARG A 44 0.12 6.52 -7.29
N VAL A 45 -1.15 6.86 -7.14
CA VAL A 45 -1.61 7.73 -6.07
C VAL A 45 -2.66 6.98 -5.27
N PHE A 46 -2.48 6.93 -3.97
CA PHE A 46 -3.35 6.17 -3.08
C PHE A 46 -4.15 7.12 -2.21
N THR A 47 -5.40 6.80 -1.98
CA THR A 47 -6.20 7.51 -0.98
C THR A 47 -6.05 6.80 0.35
N GLU A 48 -6.47 7.49 1.42
CA GLU A 48 -6.43 6.88 2.74
C GLU A 48 -7.31 5.64 2.79
N GLU A 49 -8.42 5.68 2.11
CA GLU A 49 -9.31 4.53 2.05
C GLU A 49 -8.64 3.34 1.40
N GLU A 50 -7.91 3.59 0.34
CA GLU A 50 -7.19 2.52 -0.34
C GLU A 50 -6.08 1.96 0.54
N VAL A 51 -5.40 2.83 1.26
CA VAL A 51 -4.37 2.38 2.19
C VAL A 51 -4.97 1.50 3.28
N GLU A 52 -6.15 1.87 3.77
CA GLU A 52 -6.82 1.06 4.77
C GLU A 52 -7.14 -0.34 4.24
N ARG A 53 -7.58 -0.43 3.01
CA ARG A 53 -7.86 -1.73 2.41
C ARG A 53 -6.60 -2.57 2.29
N ILE A 54 -5.51 -1.95 1.91
CA ILE A 54 -4.23 -2.65 1.82
C ILE A 54 -3.81 -3.12 3.19
N ARG A 55 -3.96 -2.27 4.18
CA ARG A 55 -3.59 -2.61 5.54
C ARG A 55 -4.41 -3.77 6.07
N GLU A 56 -5.71 -3.74 5.81
CA GLU A 56 -6.58 -4.83 6.24
C GLU A 56 -6.19 -6.14 5.56
N TYR A 57 -5.86 -6.06 4.29
CA TYR A 57 -5.42 -7.25 3.58
C TYR A 57 -4.13 -7.80 4.17
N ALA A 58 -3.20 -6.91 4.49
CA ALA A 58 -1.94 -7.32 5.10
C ALA A 58 -2.17 -8.00 6.44
N ASN A 59 -3.07 -7.46 7.24
CA ASN A 59 -3.38 -8.04 8.54
C ASN A 59 -4.05 -9.40 8.39
N LYS A 60 -4.83 -9.56 7.34
CA LYS A 60 -5.56 -10.78 7.12
C LYS A 60 -4.66 -11.94 6.74
N ILE A 61 -3.64 -11.66 5.90
CA ILE A 61 -2.81 -12.73 5.37
C ILE A 61 -1.51 -12.91 6.12
N SER A 62 -1.10 -11.94 6.91
CA SER A 62 0.15 -12.02 7.65
C SER A 62 -0.12 -12.41 9.09
N PRO A 63 0.51 -13.48 9.57
CA PRO A 63 0.37 -13.83 10.97
C PRO A 63 0.90 -12.71 11.84
N PRO A 64 0.30 -12.53 12.96
CA PRO A 64 0.87 -11.55 13.86
C PRO A 64 2.25 -12.00 14.28
N LYS A 65 3.14 -11.42 13.99
CA LYS A 65 4.45 -11.63 14.29
C LYS A 65 5.30 -12.51 13.48
N THR A 66 5.45 -12.84 13.55
CA THR A 66 6.08 -13.26 13.07
C THR A 66 6.83 -13.40 12.38
N GLU A 67 6.95 -13.57 12.32
CA GLU A 67 7.62 -13.63 11.78
C GLU A 67 8.18 -13.31 11.19
N GLN A 68 8.01 -13.05 11.00
CA GLN A 68 8.44 -12.74 10.36
C GLN A 68 9.10 -12.40 10.07
N GLU A 69 9.08 -12.35 10.32
CA GLU A 69 9.70 -12.01 9.95
C GLU A 69 10.35 -12.06 9.65
N ALA A 70 10.31 -12.32 9.74
CA ALA A 70 10.99 -12.39 9.33
C ALA A 70 11.30 -12.21 8.70
N SER A 71 11.15 -12.04 8.66
CA SER A 71 11.54 -11.79 8.06
C SER A 71 11.82 -11.64 7.67
#